data_52044a740e684e612b76be5c9b43d4d0
#
_entry.id   52044a740e684e612b76be5c9b43d4d0
#
_cell.length_a   1.000
_cell.length_b   1.000
_cell.length_c   1.000
_cell.angle_alpha   90.00
_cell.angle_beta   90.00
_cell.angle_gamma   90.00
#
_symmetry.space_group_name_H-M   'P 1'
#
loop_
_entity.id
_entity.type
_entity.pdbx_description
1 polymer ?
#
loop_
_entity_poly.entity_id
_entity_poly.type
_entity_poly.pdbx_seq_one_letter_code
_entity_poly.pdbx_strand_id
1 'polypeptide(L)'
;MKPLLSLGALSLAIALSGCARTVDSPPPIRVAYNYCTLSYTFAYHSDEEWEREIDRLAKAGYNVALVIDGTFKVWQEVLRELGCGEDAIAAFIPDECARAWWLMANLTGEGGPIDQKTIDDDGARGRFICERMREKGIEPILQGYVGMMPLGHPGAMAQGPWGPYERPPVLDPTGEEFAKVAEVWHRKLEEVYGIRPAYLAGDLFHEGGSTNGVDVTAATRAVQAAQQAAFPGVTWVVQAWQANPTAAVRAGLDPRHTLIEALVKDMSAFDAEDSVCNLSFGDIPWVWCEVLNFGGNHGLYGNLRTFARMGRAAKGPGAATFRGYGALSEGFFTNPVCSDLFEEMMMRPAGSEMSDEELADWLDAWVDRRYGFSDGRLREAWRILADTVYACPRCQEGTVENVVCARPAWNVANVSTWGPVKGQWYDLAKLRKALDLFDSKCATCGLDPGSCALMRDRTDLARQIYADELRAILPRMKDDPDARREFLATAAALGETLNESGVADFRLSVFEDRARARAGERGAKAWRRMVTTWADPALGETTLEDYANREYAELVRDHYVPRWREFLNR
;
A
#
# COMPACT_ATOMS: atom_id res chain seq x y z
N MET A 1 -21.42 -40.96 55.72
CA MET A 1 -20.02 -41.08 55.28
C MET A 1 -20.01 -41.50 53.82
N LYS A 2 -19.72 -40.60 52.91
CA LYS A 2 -19.40 -40.88 51.49
C LYS A 2 -18.12 -40.12 51.16
N PRO A 3 -17.13 -40.71 50.50
CA PRO A 3 -15.89 -39.99 50.17
C PRO A 3 -16.01 -39.17 48.91
N LEU A 4 -15.34 -38.01 48.94
CA LEU A 4 -15.13 -37.09 47.81
C LEU A 4 -14.22 -37.75 46.78
N LEU A 5 -14.63 -37.66 45.49
CA LEU A 5 -13.80 -37.95 44.33
C LEU A 5 -13.08 -36.64 43.93
N SER A 6 -11.76 -36.69 43.95
CA SER A 6 -10.90 -35.64 43.47
C SER A 6 -10.80 -35.71 41.93
N LEU A 7 -11.16 -34.63 41.24
CA LEU A 7 -10.84 -34.45 39.81
C LEU A 7 -9.35 -34.09 39.71
N GLY A 8 -8.59 -35.01 39.10
CA GLY A 8 -7.22 -34.75 38.70
C GLY A 8 -7.17 -33.83 37.48
N ALA A 9 -6.51 -32.68 37.61
CA ALA A 9 -6.16 -31.82 36.50
C ALA A 9 -5.08 -32.47 35.66
N LEU A 10 -5.39 -32.80 34.41
CA LEU A 10 -4.42 -33.28 33.42
C LEU A 10 -3.70 -32.06 32.85
N SER A 11 -2.51 -31.78 33.35
CA SER A 11 -1.62 -30.75 32.80
C SER A 11 -0.98 -31.33 31.53
N LEU A 12 -1.39 -30.82 30.36
CA LEU A 12 -0.76 -31.09 29.08
C LEU A 12 0.53 -30.28 29.01
N ALA A 13 1.66 -30.90 29.31
CA ALA A 13 2.98 -30.33 29.10
C ALA A 13 3.31 -30.38 27.59
N ILE A 14 3.14 -29.27 26.89
CA ILE A 14 3.69 -29.09 25.55
C ILE A 14 5.20 -29.00 25.70
N ALA A 15 5.90 -30.07 25.28
CA ALA A 15 7.35 -30.06 25.16
C ALA A 15 7.75 -29.08 24.05
N LEU A 16 8.10 -27.87 24.40
CA LEU A 16 8.82 -26.96 23.53
C LEU A 16 10.21 -27.53 23.30
N SER A 17 10.39 -28.22 22.15
CA SER A 17 11.72 -28.56 21.63
C SER A 17 12.44 -27.26 21.35
N GLY A 18 13.22 -26.80 22.32
CA GLY A 18 14.10 -25.64 22.17
C GLY A 18 15.13 -25.90 21.10
N CYS A 19 14.89 -25.38 19.89
CA CYS A 19 15.97 -25.10 18.98
C CYS A 19 16.79 -23.98 19.62
N ALA A 20 17.99 -24.27 20.07
CA ALA A 20 18.88 -23.29 20.68
C ALA A 20 19.12 -22.16 19.65
N ARG A 21 18.45 -21.02 19.85
CA ARG A 21 18.82 -19.77 19.15
C ARG A 21 20.22 -19.42 19.64
N THR A 22 21.16 -19.36 18.73
CA THR A 22 22.45 -18.69 18.98
C THR A 22 22.16 -17.25 19.38
N VAL A 23 22.71 -16.82 20.50
CA VAL A 23 22.34 -15.62 21.26
C VAL A 23 22.69 -14.29 20.59
N ASP A 24 23.06 -14.26 19.27
CA ASP A 24 23.65 -13.07 18.63
C ASP A 24 22.98 -12.55 17.36
N SER A 25 21.85 -13.08 16.93
CA SER A 25 21.17 -12.52 15.77
C SER A 25 20.05 -11.57 16.20
N PRO A 26 20.01 -10.32 15.69
CA PRO A 26 18.90 -9.43 15.99
C PRO A 26 17.56 -10.04 15.53
N PRO A 27 16.43 -9.68 16.17
CA PRO A 27 15.14 -10.21 15.77
C PRO A 27 14.84 -9.84 14.32
N PRO A 28 14.08 -10.69 13.58
CA PRO A 28 13.69 -10.37 12.22
C PRO A 28 12.94 -9.04 12.14
N ILE A 29 13.26 -8.24 11.14
CA ILE A 29 12.56 -6.99 10.84
C ILE A 29 11.26 -7.33 10.10
N ARG A 30 10.14 -6.75 10.54
CA ARG A 30 8.82 -6.91 9.94
C ARG A 30 8.20 -5.54 9.78
N VAL A 31 8.25 -5.05 8.52
CA VAL A 31 7.88 -3.68 8.17
C VAL A 31 6.43 -3.62 7.71
N ALA A 32 5.72 -2.56 8.08
CA ALA A 32 4.42 -2.22 7.54
C ALA A 32 4.46 -0.86 6.83
N TYR A 33 3.71 -0.78 5.76
CA TYR A 33 3.39 0.39 4.94
C TYR A 33 4.51 0.93 4.07
N ASN A 34 4.13 1.30 2.86
CA ASN A 34 4.83 2.27 2.04
C ASN A 34 4.14 3.64 2.11
N TYR A 35 4.70 4.65 1.45
CA TYR A 35 4.12 5.99 1.38
C TYR A 35 2.69 5.98 0.82
N CYS A 36 2.47 5.25 -0.28
CA CYS A 36 1.18 5.21 -0.99
C CYS A 36 0.07 4.58 -0.15
N THR A 37 0.38 3.56 0.66
CA THR A 37 -0.56 2.97 1.63
C THR A 37 -1.20 4.04 2.50
N LEU A 38 -0.39 4.97 2.99
CA LEU A 38 -0.81 5.99 3.95
C LEU A 38 -1.67 7.09 3.31
N SER A 39 -1.58 7.31 1.98
CA SER A 39 -2.50 8.19 1.25
C SER A 39 -3.73 7.44 0.75
N TYR A 40 -3.58 6.29 0.10
CA TYR A 40 -4.70 5.58 -0.53
C TYR A 40 -5.60 4.82 0.44
N THR A 41 -5.10 4.47 1.62
CA THR A 41 -5.89 3.73 2.62
C THR A 41 -6.13 4.55 3.88
N PHE A 42 -5.12 5.24 4.42
CA PHE A 42 -5.15 5.79 5.77
C PHE A 42 -5.27 7.32 5.86
N ALA A 43 -5.35 8.06 4.73
CA ALA A 43 -5.28 9.53 4.69
C ALA A 43 -6.16 10.26 5.72
N TYR A 44 -7.35 9.72 6.02
CA TYR A 44 -8.33 10.34 6.90
C TYR A 44 -8.70 9.48 8.12
N HIS A 45 -7.84 8.53 8.51
CA HIS A 45 -8.09 7.73 9.71
C HIS A 45 -8.15 8.61 10.97
N SER A 46 -9.14 8.33 11.82
CA SER A 46 -9.23 8.94 13.15
C SER A 46 -8.20 8.33 14.10
N ASP A 47 -8.00 8.96 15.25
CA ASP A 47 -7.09 8.45 16.28
C ASP A 47 -7.54 7.07 16.79
N GLU A 48 -8.86 6.82 16.89
CA GLU A 48 -9.42 5.50 17.28
C GLU A 48 -9.23 4.45 16.17
N GLU A 49 -9.26 4.85 14.90
CA GLU A 49 -8.95 3.95 13.78
C GLU A 49 -7.46 3.59 13.77
N TRP A 50 -6.59 4.57 14.01
CA TRP A 50 -5.17 4.33 14.18
C TRP A 50 -4.86 3.44 15.39
N GLU A 51 -5.53 3.61 16.53
CA GLU A 51 -5.37 2.74 17.69
C GLU A 51 -5.67 1.28 17.36
N ARG A 52 -6.81 1.04 16.68
CA ARG A 52 -7.18 -0.32 16.24
C ARG A 52 -6.17 -0.90 15.23
N GLU A 53 -5.66 -0.08 14.34
CA GLU A 53 -4.68 -0.53 13.35
C GLU A 53 -3.32 -0.84 14.00
N ILE A 54 -2.85 -0.03 14.93
CA ILE A 54 -1.62 -0.29 15.69
C ILE A 54 -1.75 -1.59 16.50
N ASP A 55 -2.91 -1.83 17.13
CA ASP A 55 -3.19 -3.09 17.82
C ASP A 55 -3.19 -4.29 16.86
N ARG A 56 -3.72 -4.12 15.64
CA ARG A 56 -3.68 -5.15 14.60
C ARG A 56 -2.24 -5.46 14.18
N LEU A 57 -1.44 -4.43 13.89
CA LEU A 57 -0.03 -4.59 13.53
C LEU A 57 0.76 -5.33 14.61
N ALA A 58 0.59 -4.92 15.87
CA ALA A 58 1.27 -5.56 16.99
C ALA A 58 0.87 -7.03 17.13
N LYS A 59 -0.43 -7.34 16.98
CA LYS A 59 -0.96 -8.71 17.00
C LYS A 59 -0.45 -9.56 15.84
N ALA A 60 -0.33 -8.98 14.66
CA ALA A 60 0.23 -9.64 13.47
C ALA A 60 1.76 -9.82 13.55
N GLY A 61 2.41 -9.14 14.51
CA GLY A 61 3.84 -9.28 14.79
C GLY A 61 4.74 -8.30 14.04
N TYR A 62 4.20 -7.24 13.46
CA TYR A 62 5.02 -6.14 12.90
C TYR A 62 5.79 -5.45 14.03
N ASN A 63 7.02 -5.05 13.75
CA ASN A 63 7.88 -4.38 14.72
C ASN A 63 8.52 -3.09 14.19
N VAL A 64 8.25 -2.74 12.93
CA VAL A 64 8.66 -1.48 12.29
C VAL A 64 7.52 -1.01 11.38
N ALA A 65 7.20 0.28 11.34
CA ALA A 65 6.16 0.80 10.45
C ALA A 65 6.42 2.25 10.02
N LEU A 66 6.10 2.58 8.76
CA LEU A 66 6.22 3.93 8.23
C LEU A 66 5.13 4.84 8.82
N VAL A 67 5.51 6.05 9.22
CA VAL A 67 4.62 7.11 9.69
C VAL A 67 4.89 8.39 8.90
N ILE A 68 3.86 8.90 8.23
CA ILE A 68 3.94 10.17 7.49
C ILE A 68 3.04 11.28 8.06
N ASP A 69 2.08 10.95 8.93
CA ASP A 69 1.36 11.94 9.72
C ASP A 69 2.34 12.71 10.60
N GLY A 70 2.20 14.03 10.65
CA GLY A 70 3.14 14.94 11.30
C GLY A 70 4.07 15.67 10.35
N THR A 71 4.24 15.18 9.11
CA THR A 71 5.18 15.78 8.13
C THR A 71 4.75 17.16 7.66
N PHE A 72 3.46 17.49 7.60
CA PHE A 72 3.00 18.84 7.29
C PHE A 72 3.49 19.83 8.34
N LYS A 73 3.37 19.47 9.61
CA LYS A 73 3.85 20.31 10.72
C LYS A 73 5.36 20.46 10.70
N VAL A 74 6.10 19.38 10.48
CA VAL A 74 7.57 19.45 10.38
C VAL A 74 7.98 20.40 9.26
N TRP A 75 7.42 20.26 8.05
CA TRP A 75 7.74 21.15 6.93
C TRP A 75 7.39 22.60 7.19
N GLN A 76 6.22 22.86 7.78
CA GLN A 76 5.84 24.24 8.14
C GLN A 76 6.86 24.88 9.09
N GLU A 77 7.23 24.17 10.16
CA GLU A 77 8.18 24.68 11.15
C GLU A 77 9.59 24.87 10.56
N VAL A 78 10.04 23.94 9.70
CA VAL A 78 11.34 24.05 9.00
C VAL A 78 11.33 25.28 8.10
N LEU A 79 10.34 25.43 7.24
CA LEU A 79 10.30 26.52 6.27
C LEU A 79 10.15 27.90 6.93
N ARG A 80 9.39 27.98 8.04
CA ARG A 80 9.30 29.22 8.85
C ARG A 80 10.65 29.59 9.45
N GLU A 81 11.38 28.63 9.98
CA GLU A 81 12.70 28.87 10.56
C GLU A 81 13.72 29.29 9.49
N LEU A 82 13.60 28.77 8.28
CA LEU A 82 14.40 29.18 7.13
C LEU A 82 13.99 30.53 6.54
N GLY A 83 12.96 31.18 7.08
CA GLY A 83 12.46 32.49 6.64
C GLY A 83 11.62 32.45 5.38
N CYS A 84 11.05 31.32 4.99
CA CYS A 84 10.12 31.24 3.89
C CYS A 84 8.80 31.95 4.24
N GLY A 85 8.22 32.67 3.26
CA GLY A 85 6.93 33.33 3.42
C GLY A 85 5.76 32.32 3.49
N GLU A 86 4.70 32.68 4.21
CA GLU A 86 3.52 31.79 4.39
C GLU A 86 2.88 31.39 3.05
N ASP A 87 2.88 32.27 2.03
CA ASP A 87 2.35 31.93 0.70
C ASP A 87 3.17 30.82 0.02
N ALA A 88 4.50 30.82 0.17
CA ALA A 88 5.37 29.78 -0.37
C ALA A 88 5.18 28.46 0.37
N ILE A 89 4.97 28.51 1.69
CA ILE A 89 4.67 27.33 2.52
C ILE A 89 3.32 26.74 2.10
N ALA A 90 2.30 27.56 1.96
CA ALA A 90 0.96 27.14 1.56
C ALA A 90 0.92 26.56 0.13
N ALA A 91 1.76 27.08 -0.77
CA ALA A 91 1.88 26.56 -2.13
C ALA A 91 2.68 25.24 -2.22
N PHE A 92 3.45 24.92 -1.19
CA PHE A 92 4.31 23.72 -1.16
C PHE A 92 3.62 22.50 -0.56
N ILE A 93 2.84 22.68 0.53
CA ILE A 93 2.21 21.59 1.26
C ILE A 93 0.92 21.17 0.54
N PRO A 94 0.78 19.88 0.14
CA PRO A 94 -0.41 19.38 -0.53
C PRO A 94 -1.54 19.03 0.44
N ASP A 95 -2.65 18.50 -0.08
CA ASP A 95 -3.66 17.83 0.75
C ASP A 95 -3.20 16.42 1.22
N GLU A 96 -3.97 15.82 2.11
CA GLU A 96 -3.66 14.54 2.74
C GLU A 96 -3.59 13.40 1.70
N CYS A 97 -4.41 13.44 0.66
CA CYS A 97 -4.44 12.42 -0.39
C CYS A 97 -3.17 12.43 -1.25
N ALA A 98 -2.58 13.61 -1.47
CA ALA A 98 -1.37 13.77 -2.29
C ALA A 98 -0.06 13.66 -1.49
N ARG A 99 -0.14 13.50 -0.16
CA ARG A 99 1.02 13.51 0.76
C ARG A 99 2.11 12.54 0.36
N ALA A 100 1.77 11.28 0.03
CA ALA A 100 2.72 10.24 -0.33
C ALA A 100 3.62 10.68 -1.49
N TRP A 101 2.99 11.13 -2.57
CA TRP A 101 3.66 11.55 -3.79
C TRP A 101 4.50 12.82 -3.60
N TRP A 102 4.04 13.71 -2.72
CA TRP A 102 4.83 14.89 -2.33
C TRP A 102 6.08 14.50 -1.54
N LEU A 103 5.96 13.60 -0.55
CA LEU A 103 7.12 13.15 0.24
C LEU A 103 8.13 12.35 -0.58
N MET A 104 7.70 11.71 -1.67
CA MET A 104 8.56 11.07 -2.67
C MET A 104 9.11 12.08 -3.70
N ALA A 105 8.88 13.39 -3.53
CA ALA A 105 9.34 14.46 -4.41
C ALA A 105 8.81 14.35 -5.85
N ASN A 106 7.60 13.83 -6.06
CA ASN A 106 6.99 13.70 -7.38
C ASN A 106 6.15 14.92 -7.78
N LEU A 107 5.55 15.60 -6.79
CA LEU A 107 4.69 16.77 -6.99
C LEU A 107 4.80 17.75 -5.83
N THR A 108 4.21 18.94 -5.96
CA THR A 108 4.12 19.96 -4.91
C THR A 108 2.75 20.61 -4.91
N GLY A 109 2.24 20.97 -3.73
CA GLY A 109 1.04 21.80 -3.54
C GLY A 109 -0.29 21.24 -4.01
N GLU A 110 -0.34 19.99 -4.49
CA GLU A 110 -1.56 19.41 -5.06
C GLU A 110 -2.70 19.35 -4.04
N GLY A 111 -3.86 19.92 -4.41
CA GLY A 111 -5.04 19.95 -3.55
C GLY A 111 -4.99 20.94 -2.38
N GLY A 112 -3.87 21.63 -2.20
CA GLY A 112 -3.72 22.70 -1.20
C GLY A 112 -4.35 24.04 -1.64
N PRO A 113 -4.22 25.11 -0.84
CA PRO A 113 -3.60 25.09 0.49
C PRO A 113 -4.49 24.43 1.56
N ILE A 114 -3.87 23.87 2.57
CA ILE A 114 -4.53 23.35 3.77
C ILE A 114 -4.49 24.39 4.90
N ASP A 115 -5.47 24.35 5.80
CA ASP A 115 -5.55 25.33 6.88
C ASP A 115 -4.62 25.00 8.06
N GLN A 116 -4.38 25.99 8.92
CA GLN A 116 -3.48 25.87 10.07
C GLN A 116 -3.95 24.77 11.04
N LYS A 117 -5.26 24.62 11.23
CA LYS A 117 -5.81 23.58 12.09
C LYS A 117 -5.45 22.18 11.59
N THR A 118 -5.57 21.95 10.29
CA THR A 118 -5.18 20.68 9.66
C THR A 118 -3.69 20.38 9.88
N ILE A 119 -2.81 21.39 9.76
CA ILE A 119 -1.37 21.23 10.00
C ILE A 119 -1.08 20.93 11.48
N ASP A 120 -1.74 21.61 12.41
CA ASP A 120 -1.53 21.39 13.84
C ASP A 120 -2.06 20.03 14.29
N ASP A 121 -3.21 19.62 13.80
CA ASP A 121 -3.79 18.30 14.03
C ASP A 121 -2.90 17.19 13.44
N ASP A 122 -2.27 17.42 12.29
CA ASP A 122 -1.32 16.49 11.68
C ASP A 122 -0.11 16.26 12.59
N GLY A 123 0.47 17.33 13.12
CA GLY A 123 1.59 17.22 14.07
C GLY A 123 1.23 16.46 15.35
N ALA A 124 0.05 16.76 15.93
CA ALA A 124 -0.44 16.07 17.12
C ALA A 124 -0.65 14.58 16.86
N ARG A 125 -1.22 14.23 15.70
CA ARG A 125 -1.46 12.84 15.30
C ARG A 125 -0.17 12.08 15.05
N GLY A 126 0.78 12.65 14.32
CA GLY A 126 2.07 12.01 14.11
C GLY A 126 2.74 11.62 15.43
N ARG A 127 2.70 12.51 16.43
CA ARG A 127 3.17 12.23 17.78
C ARG A 127 2.39 11.09 18.43
N PHE A 128 1.05 11.15 18.41
CA PHE A 128 0.18 10.11 18.97
C PHE A 128 0.47 8.74 18.36
N ILE A 129 0.55 8.64 17.02
CA ILE A 129 0.84 7.37 16.32
C ILE A 129 2.20 6.81 16.78
N CYS A 130 3.24 7.64 16.84
CA CYS A 130 4.57 7.21 17.25
C CYS A 130 4.62 6.72 18.69
N GLU A 131 3.97 7.42 19.61
CA GLU A 131 3.87 7.04 21.02
C GLU A 131 3.16 5.68 21.17
N ARG A 132 1.99 5.52 20.52
CA ARG A 132 1.23 4.26 20.57
C ARG A 132 1.96 3.09 19.93
N MET A 133 2.62 3.30 18.78
CA MET A 133 3.43 2.27 18.14
C MET A 133 4.55 1.78 19.08
N ARG A 134 5.29 2.69 19.71
CA ARG A 134 6.37 2.32 20.65
C ARG A 134 5.85 1.59 21.88
N GLU A 135 4.70 2.00 22.44
CA GLU A 135 4.04 1.26 23.53
C GLU A 135 3.71 -0.18 23.16
N LYS A 136 3.45 -0.46 21.88
CA LYS A 136 3.18 -1.80 21.34
C LYS A 136 4.41 -2.53 20.82
N GLY A 137 5.60 -1.95 20.94
CA GLY A 137 6.86 -2.54 20.47
C GLY A 137 7.08 -2.41 18.96
N ILE A 138 6.43 -1.46 18.31
CA ILE A 138 6.61 -1.11 16.90
C ILE A 138 7.44 0.16 16.82
N GLU A 139 8.60 0.11 16.16
CA GLU A 139 9.44 1.30 15.98
C GLU A 139 8.99 2.06 14.71
N PRO A 140 8.66 3.36 14.81
CA PRO A 140 8.28 4.15 13.64
C PRO A 140 9.47 4.46 12.73
N ILE A 141 9.23 4.38 11.42
CA ILE A 141 10.10 4.97 10.39
C ILE A 141 9.58 6.37 10.11
N LEU A 142 10.41 7.39 10.29
CA LEU A 142 10.05 8.78 10.03
C LEU A 142 10.71 9.29 8.75
N GLN A 143 10.14 10.37 8.16
CA GLN A 143 10.71 10.99 6.97
C GLN A 143 12.07 11.63 7.28
N GLY A 144 13.11 11.18 6.59
CA GLY A 144 14.42 11.85 6.56
C GLY A 144 14.48 12.96 5.52
N TYR A 145 15.44 13.88 5.69
CA TYR A 145 15.66 14.92 4.69
C TYR A 145 16.62 14.44 3.60
N VAL A 146 16.17 14.54 2.34
CA VAL A 146 16.93 14.13 1.15
C VAL A 146 17.10 15.27 0.14
N GLY A 147 16.79 16.51 0.53
CA GLY A 147 17.08 17.71 -0.25
C GLY A 147 15.89 18.46 -0.83
N MET A 148 14.67 17.95 -0.75
CA MET A 148 13.46 18.60 -1.29
C MET A 148 13.26 20.03 -0.72
N MET A 149 12.88 20.98 -1.58
CA MET A 149 12.60 22.37 -1.22
C MET A 149 11.40 22.92 -1.99
N PRO A 150 10.75 24.01 -1.51
CA PRO A 150 9.73 24.71 -2.27
C PRO A 150 10.24 25.22 -3.63
N LEU A 151 9.33 25.35 -4.61
CA LEU A 151 9.62 25.95 -5.90
C LEU A 151 10.22 27.35 -5.73
N GLY A 152 11.25 27.66 -6.52
CA GLY A 152 11.93 28.94 -6.48
C GLY A 152 12.92 29.13 -5.31
N HIS A 153 13.14 28.11 -4.50
CA HIS A 153 14.16 28.18 -3.43
C HIS A 153 15.56 28.42 -4.03
N PRO A 154 16.30 29.45 -3.58
CA PRO A 154 17.64 29.73 -4.11
C PRO A 154 18.60 28.54 -3.94
N GLY A 155 19.34 28.21 -5.00
CA GLY A 155 20.32 27.13 -4.97
C GLY A 155 19.75 25.71 -5.11
N ALA A 156 18.43 25.54 -5.09
CA ALA A 156 17.82 24.25 -5.33
C ALA A 156 17.72 23.96 -6.84
N MET A 157 17.98 22.72 -7.21
CA MET A 157 18.06 22.24 -8.60
C MET A 157 16.70 21.69 -9.03
N ALA A 158 16.22 22.15 -10.19
CA ALA A 158 14.99 21.62 -10.79
C ALA A 158 15.11 20.12 -11.10
N GLN A 159 14.05 19.36 -10.79
CA GLN A 159 14.03 17.92 -10.94
C GLN A 159 13.33 17.44 -12.23
N GLY A 160 12.81 18.37 -13.02
CA GLY A 160 11.98 18.07 -14.19
C GLY A 160 10.56 17.68 -13.81
N PRO A 161 9.71 17.39 -14.79
CA PRO A 161 8.32 17.02 -14.53
C PRO A 161 8.19 15.55 -14.10
N TRP A 162 7.11 15.27 -13.36
CA TRP A 162 6.61 13.93 -13.14
C TRP A 162 5.18 13.82 -13.71
N GLY A 163 5.04 13.22 -14.89
CA GLY A 163 3.79 13.33 -15.63
C GLY A 163 3.42 14.81 -15.89
N PRO A 164 2.23 15.27 -15.48
CA PRO A 164 1.81 16.65 -15.62
C PRO A 164 2.29 17.57 -14.49
N TYR A 165 2.91 17.00 -13.44
CA TYR A 165 3.28 17.74 -12.25
C TYR A 165 4.71 18.26 -12.32
N GLU A 166 4.94 19.44 -11.74
CA GLU A 166 6.27 19.93 -11.46
C GLU A 166 6.78 19.32 -10.16
N ARG A 167 7.96 18.69 -10.23
CA ARG A 167 8.62 18.16 -9.05
C ARG A 167 9.16 19.32 -8.19
N PRO A 168 9.12 19.20 -6.86
CA PRO A 168 9.87 20.11 -6.01
C PRO A 168 11.37 20.05 -6.35
N PRO A 169 12.07 21.18 -6.37
CA PRO A 169 13.51 21.20 -6.58
C PRO A 169 14.27 20.59 -5.38
N VAL A 170 15.50 20.20 -5.60
CA VAL A 170 16.34 19.51 -4.61
C VAL A 170 17.66 20.27 -4.41
N LEU A 171 18.08 20.48 -3.18
CA LEU A 171 19.41 20.98 -2.86
C LEU A 171 20.47 19.89 -3.17
N ASP A 172 21.64 20.32 -3.63
CA ASP A 172 22.78 19.39 -3.73
C ASP A 172 23.18 18.92 -2.32
N PRO A 173 23.09 17.61 -2.02
CA PRO A 173 23.39 17.10 -0.70
C PRO A 173 24.85 17.34 -0.26
N THR A 174 25.76 17.62 -1.19
CA THR A 174 27.17 17.93 -0.89
C THR A 174 27.39 19.40 -0.52
N GLY A 175 26.35 20.24 -0.67
CA GLY A 175 26.43 21.68 -0.42
C GLY A 175 26.18 22.07 1.05
N GLU A 176 26.70 23.23 1.44
CA GLU A 176 26.52 23.79 2.79
C GLU A 176 25.06 24.08 3.11
N GLU A 177 24.26 24.50 2.10
CA GLU A 177 22.85 24.81 2.30
C GLU A 177 22.05 23.57 2.66
N PHE A 178 22.33 22.44 1.99
CA PHE A 178 21.73 21.15 2.37
C PHE A 178 22.02 20.80 3.82
N ALA A 179 23.26 20.94 4.26
CA ALA A 179 23.66 20.61 5.63
C ALA A 179 22.87 21.44 6.66
N LYS A 180 22.71 22.75 6.41
CA LYS A 180 21.91 23.65 7.28
C LYS A 180 20.43 23.23 7.33
N VAL A 181 19.83 22.98 6.17
CA VAL A 181 18.41 22.56 6.11
C VAL A 181 18.22 21.19 6.78
N ALA A 182 19.12 20.26 6.57
CA ALA A 182 19.09 18.94 7.19
C ALA A 182 19.17 19.03 8.73
N GLU A 183 20.00 19.91 9.28
CA GLU A 183 20.10 20.16 10.73
C GLU A 183 18.76 20.67 11.28
N VAL A 184 18.18 21.69 10.64
CA VAL A 184 16.88 22.25 11.03
C VAL A 184 15.78 21.18 10.91
N TRP A 185 15.75 20.43 9.81
CA TRP A 185 14.80 19.36 9.57
C TRP A 185 14.79 18.32 10.70
N HIS A 186 15.95 17.75 10.99
CA HIS A 186 16.04 16.67 11.97
C HIS A 186 15.71 17.14 13.39
N ARG A 187 16.08 18.37 13.73
CA ARG A 187 15.69 18.97 15.01
C ARG A 187 14.17 19.19 15.09
N LYS A 188 13.54 19.75 14.03
CA LYS A 188 12.09 19.92 13.99
C LYS A 188 11.33 18.60 13.97
N LEU A 189 11.88 17.58 13.33
CA LEU A 189 11.36 16.22 13.39
C LEU A 189 11.27 15.71 14.83
N GLU A 190 12.37 15.80 15.60
CA GLU A 190 12.40 15.40 17.02
C GLU A 190 11.41 16.24 17.86
N GLU A 191 11.33 17.56 17.63
CA GLU A 191 10.40 18.46 18.32
C GLU A 191 8.93 18.11 18.06
N VAL A 192 8.53 17.84 16.81
CA VAL A 192 7.15 17.56 16.42
C VAL A 192 6.72 16.19 16.91
N TYR A 193 7.51 15.15 16.63
CA TYR A 193 7.14 13.79 17.03
C TYR A 193 7.41 13.46 18.49
N GLY A 194 8.27 14.22 19.16
CA GLY A 194 8.63 13.99 20.56
C GLY A 194 9.50 12.74 20.79
N ILE A 195 10.07 12.19 19.72
CA ILE A 195 10.91 10.98 19.78
C ILE A 195 12.17 11.13 18.92
N ARG A 196 13.23 10.44 19.31
CA ARG A 196 14.37 10.21 18.44
C ARG A 196 14.13 8.95 17.62
N PRO A 197 14.15 9.03 16.27
CA PRO A 197 13.87 7.86 15.43
C PRO A 197 15.05 6.90 15.41
N ALA A 198 14.76 5.58 15.34
CA ALA A 198 15.74 4.56 15.00
C ALA A 198 15.84 4.32 13.49
N TYR A 199 14.80 4.73 12.74
CA TYR A 199 14.69 4.58 11.28
C TYR A 199 14.26 5.90 10.64
N LEU A 200 14.92 6.25 9.52
CA LEU A 200 14.52 7.36 8.64
C LEU A 200 14.31 6.83 7.23
N ALA A 201 13.22 7.23 6.58
CA ALA A 201 12.95 6.94 5.17
C ALA A 201 13.27 8.15 4.27
N GLY A 202 13.31 7.93 2.98
CA GLY A 202 13.46 8.94 1.94
C GLY A 202 14.38 8.47 0.84
N ASP A 203 13.95 8.69 -0.40
CA ASP A 203 14.69 8.26 -1.59
C ASP A 203 15.29 9.47 -2.32
N LEU A 204 16.58 9.40 -2.57
CA LEU A 204 17.30 10.43 -3.31
C LEU A 204 17.02 10.29 -4.80
N PHE A 205 16.57 11.37 -5.46
CA PHE A 205 16.19 11.39 -6.88
C PHE A 205 15.16 10.32 -7.29
N HIS A 206 14.11 10.20 -6.48
CA HIS A 206 13.05 9.20 -6.67
C HIS A 206 12.47 9.22 -8.10
N GLU A 207 12.19 8.04 -8.65
CA GLU A 207 11.53 7.83 -9.96
C GLU A 207 12.07 8.67 -11.12
N GLY A 208 13.39 8.80 -11.24
CA GLY A 208 14.01 9.49 -12.35
C GLY A 208 14.13 11.01 -12.16
N GLY A 209 14.08 11.51 -10.93
CA GLY A 209 14.47 12.89 -10.63
C GLY A 209 15.86 13.22 -11.17
N SER A 210 16.04 14.43 -11.72
CA SER A 210 17.30 14.82 -12.34
C SER A 210 18.44 14.97 -11.34
N THR A 211 19.56 14.33 -11.59
CA THR A 211 20.77 14.50 -10.79
C THR A 211 21.51 15.80 -11.06
N ASN A 212 21.20 16.49 -12.16
CA ASN A 212 21.83 17.77 -12.58
C ASN A 212 23.36 17.76 -12.50
N GLY A 213 24.00 16.61 -12.74
CA GLY A 213 25.46 16.48 -12.70
C GLY A 213 26.05 16.32 -11.29
N VAL A 214 25.24 16.17 -10.25
CA VAL A 214 25.70 15.87 -8.89
C VAL A 214 26.38 14.50 -8.86
N ASP A 215 27.48 14.38 -8.13
CA ASP A 215 28.07 13.09 -7.76
C ASP A 215 27.10 12.36 -6.81
N VAL A 216 26.31 11.46 -7.38
CA VAL A 216 25.28 10.70 -6.63
C VAL A 216 25.87 9.91 -5.47
N THR A 217 27.08 9.38 -5.62
CA THR A 217 27.77 8.65 -4.55
C THR A 217 28.15 9.57 -3.40
N ALA A 218 28.67 10.75 -3.69
CA ALA A 218 29.00 11.74 -2.67
C ALA A 218 27.72 12.29 -2.03
N ALA A 219 26.68 12.57 -2.83
CA ALA A 219 25.37 13.01 -2.34
C ALA A 219 24.73 12.01 -1.37
N THR A 220 24.78 10.71 -1.70
CA THR A 220 24.27 9.65 -0.82
C THR A 220 25.01 9.62 0.52
N ARG A 221 26.34 9.74 0.49
CA ARG A 221 27.15 9.83 1.73
C ARG A 221 26.80 11.05 2.56
N ALA A 222 26.55 12.20 1.91
CA ALA A 222 26.23 13.44 2.60
C ALA A 222 24.87 13.37 3.28
N VAL A 223 23.85 12.82 2.62
CA VAL A 223 22.53 12.55 3.24
C VAL A 223 22.68 11.67 4.47
N GLN A 224 23.36 10.54 4.35
CA GLN A 224 23.54 9.61 5.47
C GLN A 224 24.37 10.22 6.60
N ALA A 225 25.39 11.01 6.28
CA ALA A 225 26.18 11.73 7.28
C ALA A 225 25.34 12.75 8.06
N ALA A 226 24.46 13.49 7.40
CA ALA A 226 23.55 14.43 8.06
C ALA A 226 22.56 13.71 9.01
N GLN A 227 22.02 12.56 8.59
CA GLN A 227 21.18 11.72 9.44
C GLN A 227 21.94 11.20 10.67
N GLN A 228 23.17 10.70 10.49
CA GLN A 228 24.01 10.21 11.58
C GLN A 228 24.47 11.32 12.53
N ALA A 229 24.68 12.53 12.02
CA ALA A 229 25.02 13.69 12.87
C ALA A 229 23.87 14.06 13.81
N ALA A 230 22.63 14.02 13.31
CA ALA A 230 21.44 14.30 14.09
C ALA A 230 21.06 13.16 15.04
N PHE A 231 21.07 11.94 14.52
CA PHE A 231 20.63 10.73 15.23
C PHE A 231 21.69 9.63 15.11
N PRO A 232 22.73 9.63 15.95
CA PRO A 232 23.79 8.62 15.91
C PRO A 232 23.21 7.19 16.01
N GLY A 233 23.55 6.35 15.02
CA GLY A 233 23.07 4.98 14.94
C GLY A 233 21.73 4.79 14.19
N VAL A 234 21.11 5.86 13.71
CA VAL A 234 19.87 5.76 12.91
C VAL A 234 20.10 4.94 11.63
N THR A 235 19.11 4.17 11.26
CA THR A 235 19.12 3.38 10.00
C THR A 235 18.35 4.13 8.92
N TRP A 236 18.99 4.36 7.78
CA TRP A 236 18.32 4.89 6.60
C TRP A 236 17.62 3.75 5.84
N VAL A 237 16.30 3.84 5.72
CA VAL A 237 15.46 2.91 4.97
C VAL A 237 15.32 3.42 3.56
N VAL A 238 15.77 2.64 2.58
CA VAL A 238 15.78 2.98 1.16
C VAL A 238 14.90 2.02 0.40
N GLN A 239 13.94 2.54 -0.36
CA GLN A 239 13.06 1.70 -1.18
C GLN A 239 13.77 1.26 -2.46
N ALA A 240 13.81 -0.04 -2.71
CA ALA A 240 14.26 -0.59 -4.00
C ALA A 240 13.06 -0.63 -4.96
N TRP A 241 12.88 0.48 -5.65
CA TRP A 241 11.80 0.69 -6.63
C TRP A 241 12.36 1.24 -7.95
N GLN A 242 11.88 0.74 -9.08
CA GLN A 242 12.41 1.04 -10.42
C GLN A 242 13.95 0.83 -10.49
N ALA A 243 14.72 1.86 -10.82
CA ALA A 243 16.18 1.78 -10.87
C ALA A 243 16.86 2.05 -9.51
N ASN A 244 16.11 2.46 -8.49
CA ASN A 244 16.64 2.78 -7.17
C ASN A 244 16.77 1.51 -6.29
N PRO A 245 17.80 1.37 -5.44
CA PRO A 245 19.01 2.19 -5.43
C PRO A 245 19.93 1.86 -6.60
N THR A 246 20.34 2.89 -7.35
CA THR A 246 21.31 2.74 -8.45
C THR A 246 22.65 2.25 -7.92
N ALA A 247 23.56 1.83 -8.81
CA ALA A 247 24.90 1.44 -8.42
C ALA A 247 25.64 2.59 -7.71
N ALA A 248 25.43 3.85 -8.14
CA ALA A 248 26.02 5.02 -7.53
C ALA A 248 25.46 5.29 -6.12
N VAL A 249 24.15 5.14 -5.93
CA VAL A 249 23.54 5.21 -4.59
C VAL A 249 24.11 4.13 -3.68
N ARG A 250 24.12 2.87 -4.12
CA ARG A 250 24.67 1.76 -3.31
C ARG A 250 26.14 1.99 -2.91
N ALA A 251 26.95 2.55 -3.81
CA ALA A 251 28.36 2.86 -3.52
C ALA A 251 28.54 3.99 -2.47
N GLY A 252 27.50 4.78 -2.24
CA GLY A 252 27.49 5.84 -1.23
C GLY A 252 26.97 5.41 0.15
N LEU A 253 26.18 4.33 0.22
CA LEU A 253 25.54 3.86 1.46
C LEU A 253 26.56 3.18 2.40
N ASP A 254 26.42 3.43 3.70
CA ASP A 254 27.07 2.63 4.75
C ASP A 254 26.16 1.46 5.13
N PRO A 255 26.51 0.21 4.85
CA PRO A 255 25.68 -0.95 5.13
C PRO A 255 25.27 -1.12 6.60
N ARG A 256 26.07 -0.58 7.53
CA ARG A 256 25.80 -0.67 8.98
C ARG A 256 24.59 0.18 9.41
N HIS A 257 24.25 1.18 8.60
CA HIS A 257 23.22 2.18 8.86
C HIS A 257 22.21 2.26 7.72
N THR A 258 22.04 1.17 6.99
CA THR A 258 21.11 1.10 5.86
C THR A 258 20.25 -0.17 5.94
N LEU A 259 18.99 -0.03 5.58
CA LEU A 259 18.07 -1.12 5.33
C LEU A 259 17.40 -0.89 3.97
N ILE A 260 17.45 -1.87 3.07
CA ILE A 260 16.73 -1.79 1.80
C ILE A 260 15.39 -2.51 1.94
N GLU A 261 14.30 -1.80 1.67
CA GLU A 261 12.99 -2.39 1.39
C GLU A 261 12.97 -2.82 -0.07
N ALA A 262 13.18 -4.11 -0.31
CA ALA A 262 13.07 -4.67 -1.64
C ALA A 262 11.60 -4.81 -2.01
N LEU A 263 11.00 -3.69 -2.48
CA LEU A 263 9.71 -3.72 -3.14
C LEU A 263 9.91 -4.55 -4.39
N VAL A 264 9.31 -5.74 -4.42
CA VAL A 264 9.53 -6.70 -5.50
C VAL A 264 8.95 -6.13 -6.79
N LYS A 265 9.67 -5.15 -7.31
CA LYS A 265 9.39 -4.36 -8.50
C LYS A 265 9.21 -5.20 -9.73
N ASP A 266 10.13 -6.10 -9.87
CA ASP A 266 9.95 -7.14 -10.82
C ASP A 266 9.21 -8.27 -10.11
N MET A 267 7.97 -7.98 -9.82
CA MET A 267 7.02 -9.03 -9.68
C MET A 267 6.84 -9.83 -10.98
N SER A 268 7.49 -9.50 -12.10
CA SER A 268 7.89 -10.44 -13.14
C SER A 268 8.51 -11.70 -12.57
N ALA A 269 8.85 -11.61 -11.36
CA ALA A 269 9.36 -12.59 -10.46
C ALA A 269 8.36 -13.62 -9.96
N PHE A 270 7.09 -13.47 -10.13
CA PHE A 270 6.17 -14.59 -9.94
C PHE A 270 6.35 -15.67 -11.00
N ASP A 271 6.93 -15.35 -12.17
CA ASP A 271 7.20 -16.32 -13.24
C ASP A 271 8.35 -17.29 -12.94
N ALA A 272 9.18 -16.99 -11.97
CA ALA A 272 10.28 -17.84 -11.64
C ALA A 272 10.22 -18.19 -10.16
N GLU A 273 10.07 -19.47 -9.86
CA GLU A 273 10.34 -20.02 -8.51
C GLU A 273 11.65 -19.45 -7.92
N ASP A 274 12.55 -18.96 -8.78
CA ASP A 274 13.87 -18.47 -8.47
C ASP A 274 13.96 -16.97 -8.13
N SER A 275 12.99 -16.17 -8.46
CA SER A 275 13.15 -14.72 -8.39
C SER A 275 13.03 -14.15 -6.98
N VAL A 276 12.18 -14.73 -6.13
CA VAL A 276 12.17 -14.44 -4.69
C VAL A 276 13.54 -14.75 -4.08
N CYS A 277 14.26 -15.70 -4.66
CA CYS A 277 15.56 -16.17 -4.20
C CYS A 277 16.75 -15.37 -4.75
N ASN A 278 16.59 -14.65 -5.86
CA ASN A 278 17.72 -14.07 -6.59
C ASN A 278 18.02 -12.60 -6.24
N LEU A 279 17.34 -12.03 -5.23
CA LEU A 279 17.61 -10.69 -4.76
C LEU A 279 18.92 -10.63 -3.95
N SER A 280 19.75 -9.62 -4.24
CA SER A 280 20.94 -9.32 -3.48
C SER A 280 21.32 -7.85 -3.63
N PHE A 281 21.65 -7.22 -2.52
CA PHE A 281 22.15 -5.85 -2.46
C PHE A 281 23.59 -5.79 -1.94
N GLY A 282 24.35 -6.88 -2.15
CA GLY A 282 25.72 -7.01 -1.66
C GLY A 282 25.75 -7.18 -0.15
N ASP A 283 26.49 -6.30 0.53
CA ASP A 283 26.63 -6.29 1.99
C ASP A 283 25.57 -5.46 2.72
N ILE A 284 24.66 -4.81 1.97
CA ILE A 284 23.61 -3.97 2.54
C ILE A 284 22.45 -4.85 3.06
N PRO A 285 22.02 -4.68 4.34
CA PRO A 285 20.85 -5.34 4.88
C PRO A 285 19.57 -5.04 4.09
N TRP A 286 18.70 -6.04 3.94
CA TRP A 286 17.44 -5.88 3.19
C TRP A 286 16.31 -6.74 3.74
N VAL A 287 15.09 -6.32 3.47
CA VAL A 287 13.84 -7.03 3.72
C VAL A 287 13.12 -7.30 2.41
N TRP A 288 12.50 -8.48 2.30
CA TRP A 288 11.65 -8.81 1.15
C TRP A 288 10.25 -8.24 1.37
N CYS A 289 9.79 -7.39 0.45
CA CYS A 289 8.53 -6.68 0.61
C CYS A 289 7.54 -7.05 -0.50
N GLU A 290 6.31 -7.40 -0.10
CA GLU A 290 5.21 -7.49 -1.03
C GLU A 290 4.66 -6.10 -1.34
N VAL A 291 4.18 -5.90 -2.57
CA VAL A 291 3.49 -4.68 -3.01
C VAL A 291 2.30 -5.09 -3.85
N LEU A 292 1.10 -4.90 -3.35
CA LEU A 292 -0.16 -5.24 -4.03
C LEU A 292 -1.09 -4.02 -4.08
N ASN A 293 -2.15 -4.14 -4.85
CA ASN A 293 -3.28 -3.21 -4.88
C ASN A 293 -2.86 -1.75 -5.13
N PHE A 294 -2.10 -1.53 -6.18
CA PHE A 294 -1.65 -0.20 -6.62
C PHE A 294 -2.82 0.78 -6.71
N GLY A 295 -2.63 2.02 -6.27
CA GLY A 295 -3.69 3.02 -6.17
C GLY A 295 -4.74 2.72 -5.11
N GLY A 296 -4.58 1.66 -4.32
CA GLY A 296 -5.58 1.15 -3.40
C GLY A 296 -6.77 0.50 -4.11
N ASN A 297 -6.58 0.02 -5.34
CA ASN A 297 -7.64 -0.58 -6.16
C ASN A 297 -8.24 -1.80 -5.50
N HIS A 298 -9.55 -1.95 -5.67
CA HIS A 298 -10.24 -3.20 -5.40
C HIS A 298 -9.99 -4.18 -6.53
N GLY A 299 -9.86 -5.44 -6.25
CA GLY A 299 -9.70 -6.47 -7.26
C GLY A 299 -9.09 -7.72 -6.67
N LEU A 300 -9.60 -8.88 -7.11
CA LEU A 300 -9.07 -10.16 -6.66
C LEU A 300 -7.75 -10.45 -7.38
N TYR A 301 -6.66 -10.46 -6.62
CA TYR A 301 -5.32 -10.58 -7.17
C TYR A 301 -4.32 -11.11 -6.13
N GLY A 302 -3.35 -11.88 -6.61
CA GLY A 302 -2.24 -12.35 -5.81
C GLY A 302 -1.70 -13.70 -6.30
N ASN A 303 -0.69 -14.21 -5.60
CA ASN A 303 -0.16 -15.55 -5.81
C ASN A 303 0.15 -16.20 -4.46
N LEU A 304 -0.76 -17.06 -3.99
CA LEU A 304 -0.62 -17.71 -2.68
C LEU A 304 0.60 -18.64 -2.62
N ARG A 305 0.97 -19.30 -3.75
CA ARG A 305 2.16 -20.15 -3.79
C ARG A 305 3.45 -19.36 -3.63
N THR A 306 3.51 -18.13 -4.14
CA THR A 306 4.66 -17.25 -3.90
C THR A 306 4.78 -16.87 -2.43
N PHE A 307 3.69 -16.49 -1.79
CA PHE A 307 3.72 -16.20 -0.35
C PHE A 307 4.06 -17.44 0.48
N ALA A 308 3.50 -18.60 0.15
CA ALA A 308 3.83 -19.88 0.80
C ALA A 308 5.34 -20.21 0.72
N ARG A 309 6.03 -19.69 -0.28
CA ARG A 309 7.46 -19.95 -0.56
C ARG A 309 8.37 -18.74 -0.31
N MET A 310 7.86 -17.64 0.25
CA MET A 310 8.64 -16.40 0.46
C MET A 310 9.88 -16.60 1.35
N GLY A 311 9.90 -17.64 2.16
CA GLY A 311 11.06 -18.05 2.96
C GLY A 311 12.32 -18.34 2.14
N ARG A 312 12.19 -18.58 0.83
CA ARG A 312 13.33 -18.75 -0.08
C ARG A 312 14.23 -17.52 -0.14
N ALA A 313 13.71 -16.31 0.12
CA ALA A 313 14.51 -15.09 0.23
C ALA A 313 15.68 -15.22 1.22
N ALA A 314 15.48 -15.96 2.30
CA ALA A 314 16.52 -16.26 3.30
C ALA A 314 17.52 -17.37 2.88
N LYS A 315 17.41 -17.93 1.69
CA LYS A 315 18.26 -19.01 1.17
C LYS A 315 19.01 -18.65 -0.11
N GLY A 316 18.66 -17.52 -0.74
CA GLY A 316 19.21 -17.05 -2.01
C GLY A 316 20.55 -16.32 -1.89
N PRO A 317 21.02 -15.70 -2.98
CA PRO A 317 22.32 -14.97 -3.02
C PRO A 317 22.44 -13.85 -1.99
N GLY A 318 21.33 -13.23 -1.61
CA GLY A 318 21.26 -12.17 -0.59
C GLY A 318 21.02 -12.67 0.84
N ALA A 319 21.01 -13.98 1.09
CA ALA A 319 20.66 -14.55 2.40
C ALA A 319 21.50 -14.03 3.56
N ALA A 320 22.77 -13.76 3.34
CA ALA A 320 23.68 -13.25 4.37
C ALA A 320 23.25 -11.89 4.94
N THR A 321 22.63 -11.06 4.11
CA THR A 321 22.16 -9.71 4.47
C THR A 321 20.64 -9.60 4.58
N PHE A 322 19.91 -10.68 4.35
CA PHE A 322 18.47 -10.75 4.56
C PHE A 322 18.12 -10.54 6.04
N ARG A 323 17.13 -9.69 6.32
CA ARG A 323 16.72 -9.31 7.69
C ARG A 323 15.24 -9.55 7.99
N GLY A 324 14.41 -9.85 6.99
CA GLY A 324 12.99 -10.08 7.23
C GLY A 324 12.08 -9.69 6.08
N TYR A 325 10.88 -9.24 6.40
CA TYR A 325 9.80 -9.07 5.44
C TYR A 325 9.08 -7.73 5.63
N GLY A 326 8.37 -7.26 4.59
CA GLY A 326 7.56 -6.06 4.65
C GLY A 326 6.23 -6.21 3.91
N ALA A 327 5.13 -5.73 4.51
CA ALA A 327 3.83 -5.58 3.87
C ALA A 327 3.68 -4.12 3.42
N LEU A 328 3.87 -3.89 2.13
CA LEU A 328 3.94 -2.55 1.54
C LEU A 328 2.85 -2.31 0.50
N SER A 329 1.75 -3.08 0.54
CA SER A 329 0.59 -2.91 -0.34
C SER A 329 0.04 -1.48 -0.28
N GLU A 330 -0.32 -0.91 -1.42
CA GLU A 330 -0.95 0.42 -1.47
C GLU A 330 -2.41 0.37 -1.02
N GLY A 331 -3.12 -0.74 -1.29
CA GLY A 331 -4.45 -1.04 -0.75
C GLY A 331 -4.38 -2.06 0.38
N PHE A 332 -4.58 -1.61 1.61
CA PHE A 332 -4.75 -2.50 2.76
C PHE A 332 -6.21 -2.95 2.88
N PHE A 333 -6.44 -4.09 3.51
CA PHE A 333 -7.77 -4.72 3.72
C PHE A 333 -8.43 -5.28 2.45
N THR A 334 -7.76 -5.23 1.31
CA THR A 334 -8.15 -5.95 0.09
C THR A 334 -7.41 -7.29 0.04
N ASN A 335 -7.97 -8.28 -0.65
CA ASN A 335 -7.36 -9.62 -0.78
C ASN A 335 -6.90 -10.23 0.55
N PRO A 336 -7.77 -10.36 1.56
CA PRO A 336 -7.39 -10.73 2.93
C PRO A 336 -6.66 -12.08 3.01
N VAL A 337 -6.92 -13.02 2.12
CA VAL A 337 -6.22 -14.31 2.09
C VAL A 337 -4.72 -14.14 1.79
N CYS A 338 -4.36 -13.15 0.97
CA CYS A 338 -2.95 -12.84 0.66
C CYS A 338 -2.26 -12.23 1.88
N SER A 339 -2.89 -11.22 2.51
CA SER A 339 -2.34 -10.56 3.69
C SER A 339 -2.19 -11.52 4.87
N ASP A 340 -3.21 -12.34 5.13
CA ASP A 340 -3.19 -13.29 6.25
C ASP A 340 -2.15 -14.41 6.02
N LEU A 341 -1.97 -14.88 4.78
CA LEU A 341 -0.92 -15.85 4.46
C LEU A 341 0.48 -15.23 4.56
N PHE A 342 0.64 -13.99 4.08
CA PHE A 342 1.90 -13.26 4.22
C PHE A 342 2.28 -13.10 5.69
N GLU A 343 1.34 -12.65 6.54
CA GLU A 343 1.54 -12.47 7.98
C GLU A 343 1.88 -13.81 8.68
N GLU A 344 1.18 -14.89 8.34
CA GLU A 344 1.50 -16.24 8.83
C GLU A 344 2.94 -16.64 8.47
N MET A 345 3.33 -16.46 7.21
CA MET A 345 4.66 -16.85 6.74
C MET A 345 5.77 -15.95 7.31
N MET A 346 5.50 -14.65 7.48
CA MET A 346 6.40 -13.68 8.08
C MET A 346 6.78 -14.06 9.52
N MET A 347 5.87 -14.72 10.25
CA MET A 347 6.09 -15.13 11.63
C MET A 347 6.79 -16.48 11.76
N ARG A 348 6.91 -17.26 10.68
CA ARG A 348 7.64 -18.52 10.68
C ARG A 348 9.15 -18.32 10.73
N PRO A 349 9.93 -19.32 11.15
CA PRO A 349 11.40 -19.24 11.10
C PRO A 349 11.88 -18.87 9.68
N ALA A 350 12.93 -18.05 9.60
CA ALA A 350 13.51 -17.66 8.31
C ALA A 350 13.83 -18.89 7.45
N GLY A 351 13.48 -18.84 6.18
CA GLY A 351 13.66 -19.95 5.25
C GLY A 351 12.53 -21.00 5.27
N SER A 352 11.47 -20.81 6.06
CA SER A 352 10.30 -21.69 6.05
C SER A 352 9.52 -21.57 4.73
N GLU A 353 9.03 -22.69 4.26
CA GLU A 353 8.14 -22.80 3.10
C GLU A 353 6.94 -23.68 3.47
N MET A 354 5.82 -23.52 2.79
CA MET A 354 4.71 -24.47 2.80
C MET A 354 4.76 -25.29 1.51
N SER A 355 4.50 -26.59 1.61
CA SER A 355 4.14 -27.44 0.46
C SER A 355 2.76 -27.07 -0.07
N ASP A 356 2.40 -27.54 -1.26
CA ASP A 356 1.06 -27.30 -1.81
C ASP A 356 -0.04 -27.96 -0.94
N GLU A 357 0.26 -29.08 -0.26
CA GLU A 357 -0.65 -29.74 0.68
C GLU A 357 -0.83 -28.90 1.96
N GLU A 358 0.27 -28.42 2.55
CA GLU A 358 0.23 -27.53 3.72
C GLU A 358 -0.51 -26.22 3.42
N LEU A 359 -0.34 -25.66 2.20
CA LEU A 359 -1.08 -24.47 1.77
C LEU A 359 -2.58 -24.76 1.63
N ALA A 360 -2.96 -25.91 1.09
CA ALA A 360 -4.37 -26.31 0.98
C ALA A 360 -5.02 -26.49 2.37
N ASP A 361 -4.33 -27.14 3.30
CA ASP A 361 -4.79 -27.33 4.68
C ASP A 361 -4.89 -25.99 5.42
N TRP A 362 -3.90 -25.11 5.24
CA TRP A 362 -3.92 -23.76 5.78
C TRP A 362 -5.13 -22.97 5.26
N LEU A 363 -5.41 -23.05 3.95
CA LEU A 363 -6.53 -22.35 3.32
C LEU A 363 -7.87 -22.81 3.89
N ASP A 364 -8.07 -24.12 4.03
CA ASP A 364 -9.30 -24.67 4.64
C ASP A 364 -9.48 -24.18 6.08
N ALA A 365 -8.42 -24.20 6.88
CA ALA A 365 -8.44 -23.71 8.24
C ALA A 365 -8.64 -22.19 8.30
N TRP A 366 -8.08 -21.44 7.35
CA TRP A 366 -8.28 -20.00 7.22
C TRP A 366 -9.75 -19.66 6.92
N VAL A 367 -10.38 -20.39 5.98
CA VAL A 367 -11.82 -20.23 5.64
C VAL A 367 -12.69 -20.43 6.87
N ASP A 368 -12.44 -21.47 7.66
CA ASP A 368 -13.20 -21.74 8.88
C ASP A 368 -13.04 -20.63 9.93
N ARG A 369 -11.81 -20.13 10.11
CA ARG A 369 -11.54 -19.02 11.05
C ARG A 369 -12.20 -17.72 10.58
N ARG A 370 -12.14 -17.43 9.28
CA ARG A 370 -12.68 -16.21 8.69
C ARG A 370 -14.18 -16.07 8.89
N TYR A 371 -14.91 -17.17 8.77
CA TYR A 371 -16.37 -17.17 8.91
C TYR A 371 -16.86 -17.62 10.29
N GLY A 372 -15.99 -18.17 11.13
CA GLY A 372 -16.34 -18.67 12.46
C GLY A 372 -17.10 -20.00 12.45
N PHE A 373 -17.18 -20.67 11.30
CA PHE A 373 -17.80 -21.99 11.13
C PHE A 373 -17.17 -22.74 9.95
N SER A 374 -17.35 -24.07 9.93
CA SER A 374 -16.87 -24.94 8.83
C SER A 374 -18.00 -25.19 7.82
N ASP A 375 -17.70 -24.97 6.53
CA ASP A 375 -18.63 -25.26 5.42
C ASP A 375 -17.84 -25.74 4.18
N GLY A 376 -18.13 -26.94 3.70
CA GLY A 376 -17.44 -27.53 2.56
C GLY A 376 -17.60 -26.76 1.25
N ARG A 377 -18.72 -26.03 1.07
CA ARG A 377 -18.96 -25.19 -0.13
C ARG A 377 -18.02 -23.98 -0.15
N LEU A 378 -17.83 -23.33 1.02
CA LEU A 378 -16.93 -22.19 1.12
C LEU A 378 -15.48 -22.60 0.95
N ARG A 379 -15.06 -23.73 1.52
CA ARG A 379 -13.72 -24.28 1.27
C ARG A 379 -13.50 -24.60 -0.21
N GLU A 380 -14.49 -25.21 -0.90
CA GLU A 380 -14.41 -25.45 -2.34
C GLU A 380 -14.32 -24.13 -3.13
N ALA A 381 -15.14 -23.13 -2.78
CA ALA A 381 -15.09 -21.79 -3.42
C ALA A 381 -13.70 -21.17 -3.28
N TRP A 382 -13.12 -21.16 -2.08
CA TRP A 382 -11.79 -20.60 -1.85
C TRP A 382 -10.66 -21.38 -2.52
N ARG A 383 -10.77 -22.70 -2.64
CA ARG A 383 -9.83 -23.52 -3.44
C ARG A 383 -9.90 -23.13 -4.92
N ILE A 384 -11.10 -22.90 -5.46
CA ILE A 384 -11.26 -22.37 -6.82
C ILE A 384 -10.58 -21.00 -6.95
N LEU A 385 -10.77 -20.09 -6.00
CA LEU A 385 -10.14 -18.77 -6.02
C LEU A 385 -8.61 -18.87 -5.91
N ALA A 386 -8.09 -19.78 -5.08
CA ALA A 386 -6.65 -20.04 -4.95
C ALA A 386 -6.03 -20.55 -6.26
N ASP A 387 -6.77 -21.32 -7.05
CA ASP A 387 -6.34 -21.85 -8.35
C ASP A 387 -6.69 -20.94 -9.56
N THR A 388 -7.29 -19.77 -9.30
CA THR A 388 -7.69 -18.81 -10.33
C THR A 388 -7.11 -17.42 -10.03
N VAL A 389 -7.86 -16.51 -9.43
CA VAL A 389 -7.45 -15.12 -9.19
C VAL A 389 -6.20 -15.00 -8.31
N TYR A 390 -6.01 -15.94 -7.38
CA TYR A 390 -4.84 -16.00 -6.49
C TYR A 390 -3.74 -16.95 -6.98
N ALA A 391 -3.73 -17.27 -8.27
CA ALA A 391 -2.68 -18.01 -8.95
C ALA A 391 -2.13 -17.21 -10.14
N CYS A 392 -1.97 -15.91 -9.98
CA CYS A 392 -1.43 -15.06 -11.04
C CYS A 392 -0.04 -15.58 -11.47
N PRO A 393 0.15 -15.96 -12.75
CA PRO A 393 1.39 -16.57 -13.22
C PRO A 393 2.52 -15.57 -13.40
N ARG A 394 2.24 -14.29 -13.34
CA ARG A 394 3.23 -13.21 -13.49
C ARG A 394 2.84 -12.01 -12.66
N CYS A 395 3.83 -11.21 -12.39
CA CYS A 395 3.57 -9.97 -11.75
C CYS A 395 2.82 -9.01 -12.64
N GLN A 396 1.86 -8.43 -12.02
CA GLN A 396 1.19 -7.22 -12.51
C GLN A 396 1.02 -6.30 -11.30
N GLU A 397 0.87 -5.02 -11.58
CA GLU A 397 0.66 -4.02 -10.54
C GLU A 397 -0.71 -4.14 -9.87
N GLY A 398 -1.56 -5.05 -10.32
CA GLY A 398 -2.86 -5.28 -9.75
C GLY A 398 -3.65 -6.36 -10.48
N THR A 399 -4.93 -6.39 -10.23
CA THR A 399 -5.91 -7.32 -10.77
C THR A 399 -6.14 -7.16 -12.28
N VAL A 400 -7.01 -8.00 -12.82
CA VAL A 400 -7.72 -7.70 -14.08
C VAL A 400 -8.63 -6.50 -13.83
N GLU A 401 -8.27 -5.37 -14.43
CA GLU A 401 -8.89 -4.08 -14.14
C GLU A 401 -10.30 -3.96 -14.71
N ASN A 402 -11.15 -3.23 -14.00
CA ASN A 402 -12.52 -2.98 -14.42
C ASN A 402 -12.60 -1.83 -15.43
N VAL A 403 -12.86 -2.18 -16.68
CA VAL A 403 -12.93 -1.19 -17.79
C VAL A 403 -14.04 -0.15 -17.60
N VAL A 404 -15.02 -0.36 -16.72
CA VAL A 404 -16.04 0.67 -16.44
C VAL A 404 -15.42 1.90 -15.78
N CYS A 405 -14.38 1.70 -14.98
CA CYS A 405 -13.67 2.78 -14.29
C CYS A 405 -12.77 3.61 -15.22
N ALA A 406 -12.40 3.07 -16.39
CA ALA A 406 -11.53 3.76 -17.32
C ALA A 406 -12.20 4.96 -17.98
N ARG A 407 -11.40 5.89 -18.49
CA ARG A 407 -11.86 6.91 -19.43
C ARG A 407 -12.48 6.20 -20.65
N PRO A 408 -13.73 6.51 -21.04
CA PRO A 408 -14.41 5.85 -22.14
C PRO A 408 -13.66 6.01 -23.46
N ALA A 409 -13.34 4.89 -24.08
CA ALA A 409 -12.74 4.83 -25.41
C ALA A 409 -13.12 3.50 -26.07
N TRP A 410 -13.09 3.46 -27.42
CA TRP A 410 -13.30 2.21 -28.17
C TRP A 410 -12.19 1.18 -27.96
N ASN A 411 -11.01 1.67 -27.57
CA ASN A 411 -9.85 0.86 -27.26
C ASN A 411 -9.23 1.39 -25.97
N VAL A 412 -9.72 0.90 -24.83
CA VAL A 412 -9.21 1.26 -23.52
C VAL A 412 -7.79 0.69 -23.38
N ALA A 413 -6.80 1.56 -23.27
CA ALA A 413 -5.39 1.18 -23.14
C ALA A 413 -4.94 1.06 -21.67
N ASN A 414 -5.44 1.94 -20.81
CA ASN A 414 -5.15 1.97 -19.37
C ASN A 414 -6.45 2.09 -18.58
N VAL A 415 -6.45 1.58 -17.38
CA VAL A 415 -7.57 1.76 -16.45
C VAL A 415 -7.08 2.46 -15.18
N SER A 416 -6.36 1.75 -14.33
CA SER A 416 -5.93 2.23 -13.01
C SER A 416 -4.45 2.05 -12.75
N THR A 417 -3.71 1.43 -13.67
CA THR A 417 -2.28 1.20 -13.55
C THR A 417 -1.49 1.80 -14.71
N TRP A 418 -0.18 1.97 -14.52
CA TRP A 418 0.73 2.38 -15.57
C TRP A 418 0.95 1.25 -16.56
N GLY A 419 0.42 1.36 -17.72
CA GLY A 419 0.60 0.40 -18.79
C GLY A 419 -0.70 -0.14 -19.37
N PRO A 420 -0.62 -1.07 -20.31
CA PRO A 420 -1.80 -1.60 -20.98
C PRO A 420 -2.68 -2.42 -20.03
N VAL A 421 -3.96 -2.46 -20.34
CA VAL A 421 -4.94 -3.29 -19.66
C VAL A 421 -4.46 -4.74 -19.61
N LYS A 422 -4.40 -5.30 -18.39
CA LYS A 422 -3.85 -6.64 -18.15
C LYS A 422 -4.80 -7.73 -18.63
N GLY A 423 -4.24 -8.80 -19.19
CA GLY A 423 -4.99 -9.98 -19.61
C GLY A 423 -5.44 -10.84 -18.44
N GLN A 424 -6.60 -11.45 -18.58
CA GLN A 424 -7.12 -12.47 -17.66
C GLN A 424 -6.29 -13.77 -17.78
N TRP A 425 -5.92 -14.39 -16.65
CA TRP A 425 -5.14 -15.64 -16.60
C TRP A 425 -5.94 -16.86 -16.13
N TYR A 426 -7.23 -16.68 -15.86
CA TYR A 426 -8.11 -17.70 -15.32
C TYR A 426 -9.40 -17.82 -16.14
N ASP A 427 -10.12 -18.91 -15.92
CA ASP A 427 -11.43 -19.16 -16.55
C ASP A 427 -12.55 -18.55 -15.73
N LEU A 428 -13.31 -17.64 -16.35
CA LEU A 428 -14.47 -16.96 -15.75
C LEU A 428 -15.56 -17.96 -15.28
N ALA A 429 -15.72 -19.10 -15.97
CA ALA A 429 -16.68 -20.11 -15.55
C ALA A 429 -16.37 -20.70 -14.17
N LYS A 430 -15.09 -20.80 -13.81
CA LYS A 430 -14.67 -21.22 -12.47
C LYS A 430 -15.04 -20.19 -11.40
N LEU A 431 -14.88 -18.88 -11.69
CA LEU A 431 -15.30 -17.82 -10.78
C LEU A 431 -16.82 -17.84 -10.55
N ARG A 432 -17.59 -18.02 -11.61
CA ARG A 432 -19.07 -18.18 -11.49
C ARG A 432 -19.44 -19.37 -10.62
N LYS A 433 -18.77 -20.52 -10.80
CA LYS A 433 -18.96 -21.69 -9.91
C LYS A 433 -18.66 -21.34 -8.45
N ALA A 434 -17.57 -20.61 -8.19
CA ALA A 434 -17.26 -20.16 -6.83
C ALA A 434 -18.35 -19.23 -6.27
N LEU A 435 -18.89 -18.31 -7.08
CA LEU A 435 -19.99 -17.43 -6.69
C LEU A 435 -21.26 -18.22 -6.36
N ASP A 436 -21.62 -19.21 -7.15
CA ASP A 436 -22.78 -20.09 -6.88
C ASP A 436 -22.66 -20.80 -5.52
N LEU A 437 -21.45 -21.20 -5.14
CA LEU A 437 -21.18 -21.81 -3.84
C LEU A 437 -21.36 -20.80 -2.69
N PHE A 438 -20.90 -19.55 -2.86
CA PHE A 438 -21.15 -18.46 -1.92
C PHE A 438 -22.64 -18.15 -1.81
N ASP A 439 -23.35 -18.02 -2.93
CA ASP A 439 -24.78 -17.74 -2.97
C ASP A 439 -25.61 -18.83 -2.28
N SER A 440 -25.30 -20.09 -2.55
CA SER A 440 -25.90 -21.23 -1.88
C SER A 440 -25.73 -21.20 -0.36
N LYS A 441 -24.59 -20.67 0.13
CA LYS A 441 -24.37 -20.52 1.57
C LYS A 441 -25.11 -19.29 2.12
N CYS A 442 -25.02 -18.14 1.47
CA CYS A 442 -25.70 -16.91 1.89
C CYS A 442 -27.22 -17.10 2.04
N ALA A 443 -27.84 -17.85 1.12
CA ALA A 443 -29.27 -18.18 1.19
C ALA A 443 -29.69 -18.95 2.46
N THR A 444 -28.74 -19.56 3.15
CA THR A 444 -28.98 -20.42 4.33
C THR A 444 -28.40 -19.89 5.64
N CYS A 445 -27.65 -18.78 5.63
CA CYS A 445 -26.90 -18.38 6.82
C CYS A 445 -27.65 -17.46 7.79
N GLY A 446 -28.68 -16.73 7.36
CA GLY A 446 -29.45 -15.82 8.23
C GLY A 446 -28.65 -14.68 8.86
N LEU A 447 -27.45 -14.38 8.32
CA LEU A 447 -26.55 -13.36 8.85
C LEU A 447 -26.95 -11.96 8.37
N ASP A 448 -26.62 -10.93 9.17
CA ASP A 448 -26.73 -9.54 8.74
C ASP A 448 -25.75 -9.29 7.57
N PRO A 449 -26.25 -8.94 6.38
CA PRO A 449 -25.41 -8.77 5.21
C PRO A 449 -24.29 -7.71 5.39
N GLY A 450 -24.57 -6.61 6.07
CA GLY A 450 -23.68 -5.47 6.15
C GLY A 450 -22.43 -5.65 7.03
N SER A 451 -22.43 -6.62 7.95
CA SER A 451 -21.35 -6.82 8.93
C SER A 451 -20.57 -8.13 8.76
N CYS A 452 -20.86 -8.89 7.72
CA CYS A 452 -20.43 -10.27 7.57
C CYS A 452 -19.30 -10.41 6.54
N ALA A 453 -18.16 -10.97 6.94
CA ALA A 453 -17.03 -11.28 6.04
C ALA A 453 -17.47 -12.12 4.83
N LEU A 454 -18.46 -13.00 5.01
CA LEU A 454 -19.03 -13.82 3.94
C LEU A 454 -19.68 -12.97 2.85
N MET A 455 -20.48 -11.95 3.22
CA MET A 455 -21.10 -11.06 2.26
C MET A 455 -20.08 -10.19 1.55
N ARG A 456 -19.08 -9.71 2.27
CA ARG A 456 -17.97 -8.96 1.69
C ARG A 456 -17.25 -9.77 0.61
N ASP A 457 -16.81 -10.99 0.92
CA ASP A 457 -16.07 -11.84 -0.01
C ASP A 457 -16.92 -12.27 -1.21
N ARG A 458 -18.19 -12.58 -0.97
CA ARG A 458 -19.17 -12.84 -2.03
C ARG A 458 -19.30 -11.64 -2.98
N THR A 459 -19.40 -10.42 -2.42
CA THR A 459 -19.55 -9.19 -3.20
C THR A 459 -18.27 -8.86 -3.98
N ASP A 460 -17.10 -9.05 -3.39
CA ASP A 460 -15.81 -8.90 -4.07
C ASP A 460 -15.68 -9.86 -5.27
N LEU A 461 -16.10 -11.10 -5.09
CA LEU A 461 -16.11 -12.08 -6.18
C LEU A 461 -17.10 -11.68 -7.30
N ALA A 462 -18.30 -11.24 -6.94
CA ALA A 462 -19.27 -10.77 -7.93
C ALA A 462 -18.75 -9.55 -8.69
N ARG A 463 -18.12 -8.60 -8.01
CA ARG A 463 -17.47 -7.42 -8.60
C ARG A 463 -16.40 -7.83 -9.62
N GLN A 464 -15.54 -8.81 -9.28
CA GLN A 464 -14.53 -9.31 -10.21
C GLN A 464 -15.16 -9.95 -11.46
N ILE A 465 -16.24 -10.72 -11.29
CA ILE A 465 -16.96 -11.32 -12.41
C ILE A 465 -17.52 -10.25 -13.34
N TYR A 466 -18.14 -9.19 -12.79
CA TYR A 466 -18.61 -8.06 -13.59
C TYR A 466 -17.48 -7.34 -14.34
N ALA A 467 -16.30 -7.18 -13.71
CA ALA A 467 -15.14 -6.59 -14.36
C ALA A 467 -14.71 -7.41 -15.58
N ASP A 468 -14.67 -8.73 -15.46
CA ASP A 468 -14.31 -9.67 -16.53
C ASP A 468 -15.35 -9.69 -17.66
N GLU A 469 -16.65 -9.64 -17.32
CA GLU A 469 -17.75 -9.56 -18.29
C GLU A 469 -17.70 -8.26 -19.09
N LEU A 470 -17.53 -7.12 -18.42
CA LEU A 470 -17.41 -5.81 -19.07
C LEU A 470 -16.22 -5.77 -20.02
N ARG A 471 -15.10 -6.36 -19.63
CA ARG A 471 -13.91 -6.50 -20.49
C ARG A 471 -14.21 -7.35 -21.73
N ALA A 472 -14.95 -8.44 -21.59
CA ALA A 472 -15.32 -9.32 -22.71
C ALA A 472 -16.31 -8.64 -23.67
N ILE A 473 -17.17 -7.73 -23.20
CA ILE A 473 -18.12 -6.98 -24.01
C ILE A 473 -17.43 -5.86 -24.81
N LEU A 474 -16.48 -5.17 -24.21
CA LEU A 474 -15.82 -3.95 -24.73
C LEU A 474 -15.41 -4.05 -26.21
N PRO A 475 -14.70 -5.09 -26.69
CA PRO A 475 -14.26 -5.17 -28.09
C PRO A 475 -15.39 -5.19 -29.12
N ARG A 476 -16.61 -5.62 -28.73
CA ARG A 476 -17.78 -5.69 -29.61
C ARG A 476 -18.52 -4.36 -29.73
N MET A 477 -18.35 -3.45 -28.77
CA MET A 477 -19.18 -2.25 -28.64
C MET A 477 -19.09 -1.28 -29.81
N LYS A 478 -17.94 -1.25 -30.51
CA LYS A 478 -17.73 -0.32 -31.62
C LYS A 478 -18.74 -0.55 -32.75
N ASP A 479 -18.98 -1.80 -33.10
CA ASP A 479 -19.77 -2.20 -34.27
C ASP A 479 -21.13 -2.82 -33.91
N ASP A 480 -21.39 -3.09 -32.64
CA ASP A 480 -22.59 -3.77 -32.14
C ASP A 480 -23.38 -2.91 -31.12
N PRO A 481 -24.52 -2.33 -31.52
CA PRO A 481 -25.40 -1.60 -30.59
C PRO A 481 -25.97 -2.44 -29.45
N ASP A 482 -26.12 -3.76 -29.64
CA ASP A 482 -26.58 -4.65 -28.57
C ASP A 482 -25.49 -4.82 -27.51
N ALA A 483 -24.23 -4.94 -27.90
CA ALA A 483 -23.10 -4.95 -26.97
C ALA A 483 -23.00 -3.65 -26.15
N ARG A 484 -23.33 -2.49 -26.75
CA ARG A 484 -23.39 -1.22 -25.97
C ARG A 484 -24.47 -1.25 -24.89
N ARG A 485 -25.65 -1.80 -25.20
CA ARG A 485 -26.74 -1.97 -24.23
C ARG A 485 -26.35 -2.98 -23.13
N GLU A 486 -25.77 -4.10 -23.54
CA GLU A 486 -25.26 -5.14 -22.65
C GLU A 486 -24.21 -4.56 -21.67
N PHE A 487 -23.23 -3.79 -22.17
CA PHE A 487 -22.22 -3.14 -21.33
C PHE A 487 -22.85 -2.22 -20.27
N LEU A 488 -23.73 -1.31 -20.69
CA LEU A 488 -24.38 -0.40 -19.74
C LEU A 488 -25.28 -1.12 -18.73
N ALA A 489 -25.95 -2.21 -19.14
CA ALA A 489 -26.77 -3.01 -18.23
C ALA A 489 -25.90 -3.77 -17.22
N THR A 490 -24.79 -4.37 -17.66
CA THR A 490 -23.83 -5.07 -16.79
C THR A 490 -23.16 -4.10 -15.81
N ALA A 491 -22.77 -2.90 -16.26
CA ALA A 491 -22.22 -1.88 -15.39
C ALA A 491 -23.24 -1.37 -14.34
N ALA A 492 -24.50 -1.21 -14.73
CA ALA A 492 -25.57 -0.85 -13.79
C ALA A 492 -25.80 -1.96 -12.75
N ALA A 493 -25.85 -3.23 -13.18
CA ALA A 493 -25.98 -4.38 -12.27
C ALA A 493 -24.82 -4.48 -11.27
N LEU A 494 -23.59 -4.16 -11.69
CA LEU A 494 -22.46 -4.02 -10.76
C LEU A 494 -22.77 -2.98 -9.67
N GLY A 495 -23.20 -1.78 -10.04
CA GLY A 495 -23.53 -0.72 -9.08
C GLY A 495 -24.65 -1.13 -8.10
N GLU A 496 -25.68 -1.82 -8.59
CA GLU A 496 -26.75 -2.37 -7.75
C GLU A 496 -26.23 -3.44 -6.79
N THR A 497 -25.45 -4.40 -7.27
CA THR A 497 -24.84 -5.46 -6.45
C THR A 497 -24.00 -4.89 -5.31
N LEU A 498 -23.16 -3.90 -5.59
CA LEU A 498 -22.35 -3.22 -4.58
C LEU A 498 -23.21 -2.48 -3.55
N ASN A 499 -24.27 -1.80 -4.01
CA ASN A 499 -25.19 -1.05 -3.14
C ASN A 499 -26.02 -1.98 -2.24
N GLU A 500 -26.56 -3.06 -2.80
CA GLU A 500 -27.42 -4.02 -2.08
C GLU A 500 -26.65 -4.91 -1.10
N SER A 501 -25.33 -5.04 -1.28
CA SER A 501 -24.48 -5.80 -0.37
C SER A 501 -24.53 -5.29 1.07
N GLY A 502 -24.80 -4.00 1.27
CA GLY A 502 -24.74 -3.34 2.58
C GLY A 502 -23.32 -3.21 3.16
N VAL A 503 -22.30 -3.66 2.43
CA VAL A 503 -20.90 -3.64 2.89
C VAL A 503 -20.32 -2.23 2.79
N ALA A 504 -19.85 -1.69 3.91
CA ALA A 504 -19.32 -0.33 4.01
C ALA A 504 -18.14 -0.07 3.06
N ASP A 505 -17.29 -1.07 2.84
CA ASP A 505 -16.08 -0.95 2.01
C ASP A 505 -16.39 -0.64 0.53
N PHE A 506 -17.63 -0.88 0.07
CA PHE A 506 -18.07 -0.56 -1.28
C PHE A 506 -18.91 0.72 -1.39
N ARG A 507 -18.93 1.54 -0.32
CA ARG A 507 -19.71 2.78 -0.25
C ARG A 507 -18.79 3.99 -0.20
N LEU A 508 -18.83 4.84 -1.24
CA LEU A 508 -18.08 6.08 -1.29
C LEU A 508 -18.43 7.00 -0.12
N SER A 509 -19.72 7.08 0.23
CA SER A 509 -20.21 7.94 1.31
C SER A 509 -19.53 7.68 2.65
N VAL A 510 -19.18 6.44 2.96
CA VAL A 510 -18.47 6.09 4.20
C VAL A 510 -17.09 6.75 4.25
N PHE A 511 -16.37 6.76 3.15
CA PHE A 511 -15.04 7.36 3.06
C PHE A 511 -15.10 8.89 2.97
N GLU A 512 -16.08 9.43 2.24
CA GLU A 512 -16.31 10.87 2.20
C GLU A 512 -16.70 11.44 3.57
N ASP A 513 -17.53 10.72 4.34
CA ASP A 513 -17.91 11.14 5.69
C ASP A 513 -16.72 11.10 6.64
N ARG A 514 -15.83 10.10 6.53
CA ARG A 514 -14.55 10.05 7.26
C ARG A 514 -13.69 11.26 6.88
N ALA A 515 -13.48 11.51 5.59
CA ALA A 515 -12.70 12.64 5.10
C ALA A 515 -13.31 13.99 5.53
N ARG A 516 -14.64 14.11 5.51
CA ARG A 516 -15.38 15.31 5.96
C ARG A 516 -15.22 15.55 7.46
N ALA A 517 -15.30 14.50 8.27
CA ALA A 517 -15.09 14.58 9.71
C ALA A 517 -13.67 15.06 10.03
N ARG A 518 -12.69 14.72 9.20
CA ARG A 518 -11.28 15.02 9.40
C ARG A 518 -10.84 16.37 8.85
N ALA A 519 -11.24 16.70 7.63
CA ALA A 519 -10.76 17.85 6.85
C ALA A 519 -11.91 18.67 6.21
N GLY A 520 -13.12 18.56 6.74
CA GLY A 520 -14.28 19.26 6.21
C GLY A 520 -14.63 18.87 4.77
N GLU A 521 -15.37 19.73 4.08
CA GLU A 521 -15.74 19.50 2.66
C GLU A 521 -14.53 19.43 1.73
N ARG A 522 -13.41 20.06 2.08
CA ARG A 522 -12.15 19.96 1.35
C ARG A 522 -11.68 18.49 1.31
N GLY A 523 -11.65 17.83 2.45
CA GLY A 523 -11.23 16.43 2.53
C GLY A 523 -12.12 15.48 1.74
N ALA A 524 -13.45 15.65 1.82
CA ALA A 524 -14.38 14.84 1.03
C ALA A 524 -14.17 15.04 -0.48
N LYS A 525 -13.94 16.27 -0.93
CA LYS A 525 -13.63 16.57 -2.34
C LYS A 525 -12.29 15.98 -2.77
N ALA A 526 -11.26 16.08 -1.91
CA ALA A 526 -9.94 15.53 -2.18
C ALA A 526 -10.00 14.00 -2.31
N TRP A 527 -10.73 13.32 -1.42
CA TRP A 527 -10.94 11.88 -1.51
C TRP A 527 -11.64 11.49 -2.81
N ARG A 528 -12.77 12.15 -3.14
CA ARG A 528 -13.51 11.87 -4.38
C ARG A 528 -12.64 12.09 -5.61
N ARG A 529 -11.83 13.16 -5.65
CA ARG A 529 -10.89 13.42 -6.73
C ARG A 529 -9.88 12.30 -6.85
N MET A 530 -9.24 11.89 -5.76
CA MET A 530 -8.25 10.81 -5.75
C MET A 530 -8.81 9.50 -6.33
N VAL A 531 -10.03 9.13 -5.96
CA VAL A 531 -10.63 7.86 -6.42
C VAL A 531 -11.38 7.96 -7.76
N THR A 532 -11.33 9.09 -8.44
CA THR A 532 -11.94 9.29 -9.78
C THR A 532 -10.95 9.78 -10.83
N THR A 533 -10.33 10.92 -10.59
CA THR A 533 -9.46 11.60 -11.54
C THR A 533 -8.16 12.01 -10.83
N TRP A 534 -7.49 11.16 -10.20
CA TRP A 534 -6.34 11.43 -9.31
C TRP A 534 -5.61 12.78 -9.57
N ALA A 535 -5.35 13.10 -10.85
CA ALA A 535 -4.80 14.36 -11.31
C ALA A 535 -5.86 15.49 -11.36
N ASP A 536 -5.43 16.74 -11.19
CA ASP A 536 -6.30 17.88 -11.44
C ASP A 536 -6.73 17.91 -12.93
N PRO A 537 -8.03 17.90 -13.22
CA PRO A 537 -8.52 17.99 -14.61
C PRO A 537 -8.02 19.22 -15.38
N ALA A 538 -7.67 20.30 -14.68
CA ALA A 538 -7.08 21.49 -15.29
C ALA A 538 -5.70 21.24 -15.92
N LEU A 539 -4.99 20.19 -15.51
CA LEU A 539 -3.71 19.79 -16.09
C LEU A 539 -3.85 19.00 -17.39
N GLY A 540 -5.09 18.73 -17.83
CA GLY A 540 -5.35 17.97 -19.04
C GLY A 540 -5.27 16.45 -18.86
N GLU A 541 -5.21 15.73 -19.97
CA GLU A 541 -5.10 14.25 -19.94
C GLU A 541 -3.74 13.81 -19.40
N THR A 542 -3.77 12.95 -18.39
CA THR A 542 -2.56 12.42 -17.75
C THR A 542 -2.62 10.90 -17.66
N THR A 543 -1.48 10.25 -17.51
CA THR A 543 -1.40 8.80 -17.28
C THR A 543 -1.84 8.42 -15.86
N LEU A 544 -2.01 9.40 -14.96
CA LEU A 544 -2.48 9.20 -13.60
C LEU A 544 -3.99 9.30 -13.45
N GLU A 545 -4.67 9.83 -14.46
CA GLU A 545 -6.12 9.89 -14.44
C GLU A 545 -6.68 8.47 -14.27
N ASP A 546 -7.64 8.35 -13.37
CA ASP A 546 -8.22 7.08 -12.93
C ASP A 546 -7.22 6.10 -12.23
N TYR A 547 -5.98 6.49 -11.93
CA TYR A 547 -4.98 5.60 -11.31
C TYR A 547 -5.46 4.94 -10.01
N ALA A 548 -6.11 5.69 -9.13
CA ALA A 548 -6.63 5.21 -7.86
C ALA A 548 -8.16 4.98 -7.88
N ASN A 549 -8.73 4.73 -9.05
CA ASN A 549 -10.15 4.51 -9.19
C ASN A 549 -10.63 3.30 -8.38
N ARG A 550 -11.88 3.36 -7.94
CA ARG A 550 -12.50 2.27 -7.16
C ARG A 550 -13.94 2.07 -7.57
N GLU A 551 -14.38 0.82 -7.53
CA GLU A 551 -15.75 0.45 -7.79
C GLU A 551 -16.62 0.67 -6.53
N TYR A 552 -16.78 1.93 -6.10
CA TYR A 552 -17.80 2.27 -5.12
C TYR A 552 -19.18 2.30 -5.79
N ALA A 553 -20.20 1.82 -5.10
CA ALA A 553 -21.58 1.76 -5.64
C ALA A 553 -22.03 3.11 -6.22
N GLU A 554 -21.80 4.20 -5.47
CA GLU A 554 -22.15 5.55 -5.90
C GLU A 554 -21.35 6.01 -7.12
N LEU A 555 -20.05 5.67 -7.21
CA LEU A 555 -19.23 6.03 -8.37
C LEU A 555 -19.65 5.26 -9.62
N VAL A 556 -19.93 3.98 -9.49
CA VAL A 556 -20.41 3.18 -10.63
C VAL A 556 -21.71 3.78 -11.15
N ARG A 557 -22.69 4.06 -10.27
CA ARG A 557 -24.00 4.58 -10.64
C ARG A 557 -23.97 6.02 -11.16
N ASP A 558 -23.27 6.91 -10.47
CA ASP A 558 -23.42 8.37 -10.65
C ASP A 558 -22.26 8.99 -11.44
N HIS A 559 -21.14 8.28 -11.64
CA HIS A 559 -19.98 8.77 -12.37
C HIS A 559 -19.64 7.90 -13.58
N TYR A 560 -19.30 6.61 -13.39
CA TYR A 560 -18.79 5.79 -14.49
C TYR A 560 -19.87 5.44 -15.53
N VAL A 561 -21.04 4.96 -15.13
CA VAL A 561 -22.13 4.62 -16.08
C VAL A 561 -22.60 5.85 -16.86
N PRO A 562 -22.83 7.02 -16.26
CA PRO A 562 -23.13 8.24 -17.02
C PRO A 562 -22.03 8.64 -17.99
N ARG A 563 -20.74 8.56 -17.62
CA ARG A 563 -19.59 8.87 -18.47
C ARG A 563 -19.54 7.97 -19.71
N TRP A 564 -19.75 6.66 -19.55
CA TRP A 564 -19.85 5.72 -20.66
C TRP A 564 -21.07 5.97 -21.53
N ARG A 565 -22.24 6.24 -20.94
CA ARG A 565 -23.47 6.54 -21.69
C ARG A 565 -23.31 7.78 -22.56
N GLU A 566 -22.68 8.83 -22.05
CA GLU A 566 -22.39 10.04 -22.83
C GLU A 566 -21.47 9.74 -24.02
N PHE A 567 -20.40 8.98 -23.79
CA PHE A 567 -19.46 8.56 -24.85
C PHE A 567 -20.17 7.74 -25.94
N LEU A 568 -21.00 6.80 -25.58
CA LEU A 568 -21.70 5.90 -26.51
C LEU A 568 -22.81 6.60 -27.32
N ASN A 569 -23.26 7.78 -26.89
CA ASN A 569 -24.27 8.58 -27.59
C ASN A 569 -23.66 9.63 -28.55
N ARG A 570 -22.36 9.79 -28.54
CA ARG A 570 -21.61 10.62 -29.49
C ARG A 570 -21.35 9.85 -30.81
#